data_be7552ee1576ab5a4b2f5124f75e5801
#
_entry.id   be7552ee1576ab5a4b2f5124f75e5801
#
_cell.length_a   1.000
_cell.length_b   1.000
_cell.length_c   1.000
_cell.angle_alpha   90.00
_cell.angle_beta   90.00
_cell.angle_gamma   90.00
#
_symmetry.space_group_name_H-M   'P 1'
#
loop_
_entity.id
_entity.type
_entity.pdbx_description
1 polymer ?
#
loop_
_entity_poly.entity_id
_entity_poly.type
_entity_poly.pdbx_seq_one_letter_code
_entity_poly.pdbx_strand_id
1 'polypeptide(L)'
;YLSMLGSEIFSIPFNKAEHRRALKKKLNNRSEGSIEKKHQNISAVMIALGMPYINGYKPLGNYQNLLFETVSELISSNPQFQEQLDEVVNSEVTVPSVDNILSAMVAPPEPRLRVQTTRAEPRIVQFDRVNYLKKEAQNQRLGLAGELFVGNFEKAYLINSDKPYLAEKIEHTSVSKGDGAGFDIHSYNPDGSDKFIEAKTTRFGQYTPFFATRN
;
A
#
# COMPACT_ATOMS: atom_id res chain seq x y z
N TYR A 1 -5.18 13.33 11.95
CA TYR A 1 -4.80 12.36 10.95
C TYR A 1 -3.63 11.50 11.41
N LEU A 2 -2.49 12.08 11.80
CA LEU A 2 -1.30 11.31 12.21
C LEU A 2 -1.58 10.38 13.39
N SER A 3 -2.38 10.79 14.38
CA SER A 3 -2.80 9.92 15.48
C SER A 3 -3.55 8.67 15.00
N MET A 4 -4.48 8.81 14.07
CA MET A 4 -5.17 7.66 13.45
C MET A 4 -4.21 6.79 12.64
N LEU A 5 -3.29 7.41 11.91
CA LEU A 5 -2.29 6.68 11.11
C LEU A 5 -1.38 5.86 12.02
N GLY A 6 -0.90 6.43 13.13
CA GLY A 6 -0.13 5.70 14.13
C GLY A 6 -0.91 4.50 14.68
N SER A 7 -2.19 4.68 15.02
CA SER A 7 -3.03 3.56 15.47
C SER A 7 -3.15 2.47 14.41
N GLU A 8 -3.35 2.84 13.13
CA GLU A 8 -3.46 1.87 12.03
C GLU A 8 -2.15 1.10 11.82
N ILE A 9 -1.02 1.78 11.85
CA ILE A 9 0.31 1.18 11.68
C ILE A 9 0.61 0.13 12.76
N PHE A 10 0.20 0.37 14.00
CA PHE A 10 0.36 -0.57 15.11
C PHE A 10 -0.83 -1.51 15.32
N SER A 11 -1.75 -1.57 14.36
CA SER A 11 -2.96 -2.41 14.45
C SER A 11 -3.80 -2.14 15.70
N ILE A 12 -3.75 -0.91 16.23
CA ILE A 12 -4.57 -0.45 17.36
C ILE A 12 -5.95 -0.04 16.80
N PRO A 13 -7.05 -0.62 17.28
CA PRO A 13 -8.38 -0.27 16.81
C PRO A 13 -8.69 1.22 17.01
N PHE A 14 -9.26 1.87 16.02
CA PHE A 14 -9.72 3.25 16.10
C PHE A 14 -10.97 3.47 15.27
N ASN A 15 -11.73 4.52 15.58
CA ASN A 15 -12.97 4.86 14.87
C ASN A 15 -12.83 6.20 14.13
N LYS A 16 -12.77 6.16 12.80
CA LYS A 16 -12.65 7.34 11.94
C LYS A 16 -13.78 8.35 12.14
N ALA A 17 -15.00 7.86 12.37
CA ALA A 17 -16.16 8.73 12.57
C ALA A 17 -16.09 9.46 13.92
N GLU A 18 -15.57 8.82 14.95
CA GLU A 18 -15.33 9.44 16.26
C GLU A 18 -14.28 10.54 16.18
N HIS A 19 -13.14 10.26 15.57
CA HIS A 19 -12.09 11.26 15.33
C HIS A 19 -12.63 12.46 14.52
N ARG A 20 -13.43 12.19 13.48
CA ARG A 20 -14.05 13.24 12.68
C ARG A 20 -15.02 14.10 13.50
N ARG A 21 -15.86 13.48 14.33
CA ARG A 21 -16.79 14.21 15.23
C ARG A 21 -16.04 15.04 16.27
N ALA A 22 -14.98 14.50 16.86
CA ALA A 22 -14.13 15.24 17.80
C ALA A 22 -13.46 16.44 17.12
N LEU A 23 -12.94 16.27 15.91
CA LEU A 23 -12.32 17.33 15.13
C LEU A 23 -13.34 18.41 14.72
N LYS A 24 -14.56 18.01 14.34
CA LYS A 24 -15.64 18.95 13.98
C LYS A 24 -15.96 19.95 15.09
N LYS A 25 -15.89 19.53 16.36
CA LYS A 25 -16.11 20.42 17.52
C LYS A 25 -15.04 21.52 17.65
N LYS A 26 -13.87 21.31 17.06
CA LYS A 26 -12.74 22.26 17.07
C LYS A 26 -12.67 23.14 15.83
N LEU A 27 -13.46 22.84 14.79
CA LEU A 27 -13.47 23.54 13.51
C LEU A 27 -14.75 24.33 13.32
N ASN A 28 -14.62 25.61 13.00
CA ASN A 28 -15.77 26.48 12.76
C ASN A 28 -16.52 26.06 11.49
N ASN A 29 -17.80 25.67 11.64
CA ASN A 29 -18.75 25.40 10.56
C ASN A 29 -18.26 24.45 9.44
N ARG A 30 -17.37 23.50 9.73
CA ARG A 30 -16.96 22.48 8.75
C ARG A 30 -17.91 21.30 8.75
N SER A 31 -18.37 20.90 7.55
CA SER A 31 -19.15 19.68 7.39
C SER A 31 -18.24 18.43 7.55
N GLU A 32 -18.83 17.31 7.94
CA GLU A 32 -18.11 16.04 8.05
C GLU A 32 -17.47 15.61 6.71
N GLY A 33 -18.22 15.79 5.60
CA GLY A 33 -17.70 15.50 4.28
C GLY A 33 -16.51 16.39 3.87
N SER A 34 -16.46 17.66 4.33
CA SER A 34 -15.29 18.52 4.08
C SER A 34 -14.06 18.07 4.87
N ILE A 35 -14.25 17.57 6.10
CA ILE A 35 -13.19 17.01 6.92
C ILE A 35 -12.66 15.72 6.27
N GLU A 36 -13.55 14.86 5.81
CA GLU A 36 -13.18 13.62 5.13
C GLU A 36 -12.39 13.87 3.85
N LYS A 37 -12.85 14.80 3.00
CA LYS A 37 -12.09 15.22 1.81
C LYS A 37 -10.71 15.77 2.17
N LYS A 38 -10.59 16.48 3.27
CA LYS A 38 -9.28 16.97 3.74
C LYS A 38 -8.38 15.80 4.16
N HIS A 39 -8.92 14.77 4.84
CA HIS A 39 -8.16 13.56 5.16
C HIS A 39 -7.73 12.81 3.89
N GLN A 40 -8.56 12.71 2.87
CA GLN A 40 -8.20 12.15 1.56
C GLN A 40 -7.09 12.97 0.87
N ASN A 41 -7.12 14.30 0.99
CA ASN A 41 -6.03 15.15 0.50
C ASN A 41 -4.72 14.91 1.26
N ILE A 42 -4.79 14.73 2.60
CA ILE A 42 -3.61 14.39 3.41
C ILE A 42 -3.04 13.03 2.97
N SER A 43 -3.89 12.02 2.71
CA SER A 43 -3.43 10.73 2.16
C SER A 43 -2.64 10.90 0.85
N ALA A 44 -3.08 11.78 -0.04
CA ALA A 44 -2.35 12.06 -1.28
C ALA A 44 -0.99 12.77 -1.01
N VAL A 45 -0.93 13.67 -0.04
CA VAL A 45 0.33 14.31 0.40
C VAL A 45 1.26 13.28 1.01
N MET A 46 0.76 12.40 1.88
CA MET A 46 1.56 11.33 2.50
C MET A 46 2.25 10.46 1.44
N ILE A 47 1.51 10.01 0.41
CA ILE A 47 2.08 9.26 -0.71
C ILE A 47 3.15 10.08 -1.45
N ALA A 48 2.89 11.36 -1.73
CA ALA A 48 3.86 12.22 -2.39
C ALA A 48 5.15 12.43 -1.56
N LEU A 49 5.06 12.28 -0.24
CA LEU A 49 6.19 12.32 0.69
C LEU A 49 6.88 10.95 0.88
N GLY A 50 6.43 9.89 0.20
CA GLY A 50 6.94 8.54 0.40
C GLY A 50 6.53 7.90 1.73
N MET A 51 5.42 8.34 2.31
CA MET A 51 4.90 7.91 3.60
C MET A 51 3.62 7.06 3.43
N PRO A 52 3.34 6.13 4.36
CA PRO A 52 2.06 5.43 4.39
C PRO A 52 0.88 6.37 4.61
N TYR A 53 -0.30 5.91 4.27
CA TYR A 53 -1.55 6.67 4.46
C TYR A 53 -2.62 5.77 5.12
N ILE A 54 -3.67 6.37 5.68
CA ILE A 54 -4.75 5.63 6.34
C ILE A 54 -5.60 4.89 5.30
N ASN A 55 -5.72 3.58 5.44
CA ASN A 55 -6.58 2.75 4.59
C ASN A 55 -8.04 3.25 4.66
N GLY A 56 -8.73 3.28 3.50
CA GLY A 56 -10.10 3.78 3.38
C GLY A 56 -10.23 5.32 3.24
N TYR A 57 -9.15 6.10 3.44
CA TYR A 57 -9.10 7.48 2.95
C TYR A 57 -8.44 7.52 1.58
N LYS A 58 -9.22 7.20 0.53
CA LYS A 58 -8.76 7.19 -0.88
C LYS A 58 -8.02 8.49 -1.19
N PRO A 59 -6.73 8.45 -1.57
CA PRO A 59 -5.94 9.65 -1.79
C PRO A 59 -6.56 10.56 -2.86
N LEU A 60 -6.75 11.84 -2.56
CA LEU A 60 -7.33 12.84 -3.44
C LEU A 60 -6.30 13.92 -3.76
N GLY A 61 -5.77 13.92 -4.99
CA GLY A 61 -4.62 14.76 -5.41
C GLY A 61 -4.92 16.24 -5.60
N ASN A 62 -6.19 16.68 -5.56
CA ASN A 62 -6.53 18.09 -5.70
C ASN A 62 -6.46 18.80 -4.33
N TYR A 63 -5.26 19.22 -3.92
CA TYR A 63 -5.00 19.93 -2.67
C TYR A 63 -4.15 21.18 -2.90
N GLN A 64 -4.19 22.11 -1.92
CA GLN A 64 -3.42 23.36 -1.94
C GLN A 64 -1.97 23.10 -1.55
N ASN A 65 -1.03 23.87 -2.08
CA ASN A 65 0.40 23.76 -1.73
C ASN A 65 0.65 23.92 -0.22
N LEU A 66 -0.07 24.85 0.42
CA LEU A 66 0.01 25.03 1.88
C LEU A 66 -0.24 23.74 2.66
N LEU A 67 -1.15 22.87 2.18
CA LEU A 67 -1.37 21.57 2.85
C LEU A 67 -0.13 20.67 2.74
N PHE A 68 0.51 20.65 1.59
CA PHE A 68 1.75 19.88 1.39
C PHE A 68 2.86 20.39 2.33
N GLU A 69 3.07 21.70 2.38
CA GLU A 69 4.06 22.34 3.24
C GLU A 69 3.79 22.03 4.72
N THR A 70 2.54 22.24 5.17
CA THR A 70 2.15 22.00 6.57
C THR A 70 2.33 20.54 6.98
N VAL A 71 1.90 19.58 6.16
CA VAL A 71 2.04 18.15 6.48
C VAL A 71 3.52 17.75 6.48
N SER A 72 4.28 18.29 5.54
CA SER A 72 5.71 18.10 5.42
C SER A 72 6.47 18.55 6.67
N GLU A 73 6.19 19.76 7.14
CA GLU A 73 6.79 20.33 8.33
C GLU A 73 6.41 19.55 9.58
N LEU A 74 5.13 19.16 9.70
CA LEU A 74 4.63 18.40 10.85
C LEU A 74 5.31 17.03 10.96
N ILE A 75 5.54 16.34 9.84
CA ILE A 75 6.25 15.05 9.83
C ILE A 75 7.72 15.25 10.20
N SER A 76 8.37 16.27 9.64
CA SER A 76 9.79 16.55 9.89
C SER A 76 10.05 16.95 11.36
N SER A 77 9.08 17.61 12.01
CA SER A 77 9.15 17.98 13.41
C SER A 77 8.72 16.87 14.39
N ASN A 78 8.41 15.67 13.89
CA ASN A 78 7.95 14.55 14.72
C ASN A 78 8.88 13.32 14.56
N PRO A 79 10.05 13.30 15.21
CA PRO A 79 11.00 12.18 15.13
C PRO A 79 10.39 10.87 15.63
N GLN A 80 9.56 10.93 16.67
CA GLN A 80 8.90 9.75 17.23
C GLN A 80 8.03 9.03 16.19
N PHE A 81 7.32 9.77 15.33
CA PHE A 81 6.54 9.17 14.25
C PHE A 81 7.43 8.48 13.21
N GLN A 82 8.62 9.02 12.95
CA GLN A 82 9.59 8.41 12.05
C GLN A 82 10.17 7.13 12.63
N GLU A 83 10.52 7.12 13.92
CA GLU A 83 10.98 5.91 14.64
C GLU A 83 9.91 4.81 14.60
N GLN A 84 8.65 5.16 14.82
CA GLN A 84 7.53 4.23 14.71
C GLN A 84 7.41 3.60 13.32
N LEU A 85 7.58 4.39 12.26
CA LEU A 85 7.58 3.87 10.88
C LEU A 85 8.77 2.94 10.61
N ASP A 86 9.95 3.26 11.13
CA ASP A 86 11.13 2.42 11.02
C ASP A 86 10.93 1.07 11.71
N GLU A 87 10.34 1.06 12.89
CA GLU A 87 10.01 -0.16 13.63
C GLU A 87 9.07 -1.06 12.81
N VAL A 88 8.00 -0.50 12.25
CA VAL A 88 7.03 -1.27 11.46
C VAL A 88 7.64 -1.81 10.18
N VAL A 89 8.38 -1.00 9.42
CA VAL A 89 9.00 -1.46 8.16
C VAL A 89 10.04 -2.55 8.39
N ASN A 90 10.72 -2.53 9.53
CA ASN A 90 11.73 -3.53 9.91
C ASN A 90 11.15 -4.72 10.72
N SER A 91 9.88 -4.69 11.11
CA SER A 91 9.27 -5.77 11.89
C SER A 91 9.19 -7.10 11.13
N GLU A 92 9.03 -8.19 11.84
CA GLU A 92 8.86 -9.52 11.26
C GLU A 92 7.70 -9.58 10.28
N VAL A 93 7.88 -10.37 9.23
CA VAL A 93 6.88 -10.60 8.20
C VAL A 93 6.45 -12.06 8.27
N THR A 94 5.16 -12.27 8.43
CA THR A 94 4.53 -13.59 8.33
C THR A 94 3.63 -13.65 7.10
N VAL A 95 3.54 -14.83 6.49
CA VAL A 95 2.56 -15.06 5.41
C VAL A 95 1.16 -14.96 6.02
N PRO A 96 0.27 -14.10 5.50
CA PRO A 96 -1.08 -13.99 6.03
C PRO A 96 -1.83 -15.33 5.96
N SER A 97 -2.45 -15.72 7.08
CA SER A 97 -3.39 -16.84 7.11
C SER A 97 -4.81 -16.29 7.03
N VAL A 98 -5.58 -16.76 6.06
CA VAL A 98 -6.97 -16.37 5.86
C VAL A 98 -7.84 -17.62 5.72
N ASP A 99 -9.02 -17.64 6.33
CA ASP A 99 -9.92 -18.81 6.32
C ASP A 99 -10.35 -19.20 4.89
N ASN A 100 -10.56 -18.22 4.04
CA ASN A 100 -10.86 -18.42 2.62
C ASN A 100 -9.94 -17.57 1.75
N ILE A 101 -8.86 -18.16 1.27
CA ILE A 101 -7.87 -17.45 0.46
C ILE A 101 -8.45 -16.89 -0.85
N LEU A 102 -9.46 -17.55 -1.43
CA LEU A 102 -10.09 -17.08 -2.67
C LEU A 102 -10.86 -15.76 -2.48
N SER A 103 -11.32 -15.48 -1.26
CA SER A 103 -11.98 -14.22 -0.93
C SER A 103 -11.01 -13.04 -0.82
N ALA A 104 -9.70 -13.28 -0.81
CA ALA A 104 -8.69 -12.22 -0.76
C ALA A 104 -8.58 -11.43 -2.07
N MET A 105 -9.10 -11.98 -3.17
CA MET A 105 -9.07 -11.31 -4.47
C MET A 105 -10.06 -10.15 -4.49
N VAL A 106 -9.58 -8.96 -4.82
CA VAL A 106 -10.40 -7.74 -4.97
C VAL A 106 -10.20 -7.16 -6.36
N ALA A 107 -11.18 -6.38 -6.82
CA ALA A 107 -11.06 -5.67 -8.08
C ALA A 107 -9.83 -4.71 -8.04
N PRO A 108 -9.10 -4.57 -9.17
CA PRO A 108 -8.01 -3.61 -9.25
C PRO A 108 -8.53 -2.18 -8.98
N PRO A 109 -7.72 -1.30 -8.39
CA PRO A 109 -8.09 0.09 -8.24
C PRO A 109 -8.30 0.72 -9.62
N GLU A 110 -9.32 1.57 -9.75
CA GLU A 110 -9.58 2.29 -11.00
C GLU A 110 -8.34 3.07 -11.45
N PRO A 111 -7.95 2.98 -12.73
CA PRO A 111 -6.86 3.77 -13.27
C PRO A 111 -7.12 5.26 -13.02
N ARG A 112 -6.19 5.93 -12.38
CA ARG A 112 -6.27 7.39 -12.27
C ARG A 112 -5.88 7.97 -13.61
N LEU A 113 -6.82 8.63 -14.26
CA LEU A 113 -6.45 9.61 -15.28
C LEU A 113 -5.44 10.56 -14.64
N ARG A 114 -4.20 10.57 -15.15
CA ARG A 114 -3.21 11.57 -14.76
C ARG A 114 -3.82 12.94 -15.10
N VAL A 115 -4.45 13.55 -14.12
CA VAL A 115 -4.71 14.99 -14.20
C VAL A 115 -3.31 15.60 -14.28
N GLN A 116 -2.92 16.05 -15.46
CA GLN A 116 -1.73 16.87 -15.63
C GLN A 116 -1.96 18.12 -14.77
N THR A 117 -1.53 18.04 -13.53
CA THR A 117 -1.40 19.26 -12.73
C THR A 117 -0.25 20.02 -13.34
N THR A 118 -0.56 21.07 -14.06
CA THR A 118 0.37 22.18 -14.39
C THR A 118 0.77 22.91 -13.11
N ARG A 119 1.15 22.17 -12.09
CA ARG A 119 1.69 22.73 -10.87
C ARG A 119 3.20 22.77 -11.02
N ALA A 120 3.75 23.97 -10.84
CA ALA A 120 5.15 24.12 -10.52
C ALA A 120 5.50 23.06 -9.48
N GLU A 121 6.53 22.27 -9.74
CA GLU A 121 7.02 21.30 -8.77
C GLU A 121 7.16 22.03 -7.44
N PRO A 122 6.53 21.53 -6.36
CA PRO A 122 6.70 22.15 -5.07
C PRO A 122 8.21 22.21 -4.85
N ARG A 123 8.74 23.39 -4.48
CA ARG A 123 10.14 23.52 -4.07
C ARG A 123 10.39 22.44 -3.06
N ILE A 124 11.13 21.42 -3.50
CA ILE A 124 11.52 20.32 -2.65
C ILE A 124 12.40 20.95 -1.59
N VAL A 125 11.84 21.20 -0.43
CA VAL A 125 12.65 21.41 0.76
C VAL A 125 13.39 20.09 0.91
N GLN A 126 14.66 20.07 0.55
CA GLN A 126 15.54 18.91 0.68
C GLN A 126 15.71 18.64 2.18
N PHE A 127 14.77 17.88 2.72
CA PHE A 127 15.03 17.14 3.93
C PHE A 127 15.50 15.75 3.52
N ASP A 128 16.47 15.20 4.21
CA ASP A 128 16.87 13.79 4.14
C ASP A 128 15.69 12.90 4.58
N ARG A 129 14.70 12.77 3.69
CA ARG A 129 13.48 12.02 3.99
C ARG A 129 13.64 10.59 3.59
N VAL A 130 13.50 9.71 4.56
CA VAL A 130 13.35 8.29 4.28
C VAL A 130 12.07 8.08 3.49
N ASN A 131 12.18 7.56 2.29
CA ASN A 131 11.03 7.13 1.52
C ASN A 131 10.59 5.74 2.01
N TYR A 132 9.68 5.71 2.96
CA TYR A 132 9.21 4.47 3.60
C TYR A 132 8.52 3.55 2.60
N LEU A 133 7.81 4.07 1.61
CA LEU A 133 7.20 3.25 0.57
C LEU A 133 8.26 2.53 -0.28
N LYS A 134 9.35 3.21 -0.60
CA LYS A 134 10.47 2.60 -1.32
C LYS A 134 11.24 1.61 -0.44
N LYS A 135 11.48 1.95 0.83
CA LYS A 135 12.14 1.07 1.79
C LYS A 135 11.35 -0.23 1.99
N GLU A 136 10.01 -0.13 2.12
CA GLU A 136 9.15 -1.29 2.20
C GLU A 136 9.18 -2.14 0.93
N ALA A 137 9.10 -1.51 -0.25
CA ALA A 137 9.14 -2.20 -1.53
C ALA A 137 10.47 -2.97 -1.76
N GLN A 138 11.54 -2.57 -1.09
CA GLN A 138 12.85 -3.25 -1.13
C GLN A 138 13.00 -4.31 -0.02
N ASN A 139 11.99 -4.52 0.82
CA ASN A 139 12.03 -5.52 1.88
C ASN A 139 11.82 -6.92 1.29
N GLN A 140 12.92 -7.67 1.09
CA GLN A 140 12.89 -9.01 0.52
C GLN A 140 12.01 -10.00 1.31
N ARG A 141 11.95 -9.87 2.65
CA ARG A 141 11.09 -10.74 3.48
C ARG A 141 9.61 -10.49 3.20
N LEU A 142 9.24 -9.22 3.03
CA LEU A 142 7.89 -8.84 2.69
C LEU A 142 7.52 -9.31 1.27
N GLY A 143 8.44 -9.16 0.32
CA GLY A 143 8.29 -9.69 -1.04
C GLY A 143 8.03 -11.19 -1.03
N LEU A 144 8.93 -11.95 -0.41
CA LEU A 144 8.81 -13.42 -0.32
C LEU A 144 7.50 -13.88 0.34
N ALA A 145 7.06 -13.21 1.41
CA ALA A 145 5.79 -13.55 2.07
C ALA A 145 4.58 -13.31 1.13
N GLY A 146 4.62 -12.25 0.34
CA GLY A 146 3.60 -11.98 -0.68
C GLY A 146 3.61 -12.99 -1.82
N GLU A 147 4.77 -13.36 -2.32
CA GLU A 147 4.92 -14.39 -3.35
C GLU A 147 4.38 -15.74 -2.88
N LEU A 148 4.69 -16.15 -1.64
CA LEU A 148 4.14 -17.36 -1.02
C LEU A 148 2.61 -17.30 -0.89
N PHE A 149 2.08 -16.15 -0.47
CA PHE A 149 0.63 -15.96 -0.39
C PHE A 149 -0.03 -16.08 -1.77
N VAL A 150 0.52 -15.44 -2.80
CA VAL A 150 0.01 -15.52 -4.18
C VAL A 150 0.13 -16.95 -4.72
N GLY A 151 1.22 -17.66 -4.46
CA GLY A 151 1.38 -19.06 -4.86
C GLY A 151 0.32 -19.96 -4.21
N ASN A 152 0.01 -19.76 -2.93
CA ASN A 152 -1.06 -20.46 -2.25
C ASN A 152 -2.45 -20.13 -2.81
N PHE A 153 -2.68 -18.86 -3.16
CA PHE A 153 -3.90 -18.42 -3.83
C PHE A 153 -4.08 -19.11 -5.19
N GLU A 154 -3.06 -19.15 -6.02
CA GLU A 154 -3.09 -19.78 -7.34
C GLU A 154 -3.37 -21.29 -7.24
N LYS A 155 -2.74 -21.97 -6.26
CA LYS A 155 -3.02 -23.39 -5.99
C LYS A 155 -4.49 -23.62 -5.62
N ALA A 156 -5.00 -22.84 -4.67
CA ALA A 156 -6.40 -22.94 -4.26
C ALA A 156 -7.36 -22.62 -5.41
N TYR A 157 -7.04 -21.63 -6.24
CA TYR A 157 -7.82 -21.24 -7.40
C TYR A 157 -7.92 -22.36 -8.43
N LEU A 158 -6.81 -23.01 -8.78
CA LEU A 158 -6.79 -24.12 -9.73
C LEU A 158 -7.49 -25.37 -9.17
N ILE A 159 -7.32 -25.69 -7.90
CA ILE A 159 -8.06 -26.79 -7.24
C ILE A 159 -9.56 -26.51 -7.29
N ASN A 160 -9.99 -25.31 -6.94
CA ASN A 160 -11.41 -24.91 -6.99
C ASN A 160 -11.98 -24.88 -8.41
N SER A 161 -11.11 -24.80 -9.42
CA SER A 161 -11.47 -24.85 -10.84
C SER A 161 -11.42 -26.27 -11.42
N ASP A 162 -11.38 -27.32 -10.60
CA ASP A 162 -11.25 -28.74 -10.99
C ASP A 162 -9.97 -29.03 -11.82
N LYS A 163 -8.87 -28.32 -11.52
CA LYS A 163 -7.57 -28.46 -12.18
C LYS A 163 -6.42 -28.73 -11.19
N PRO A 164 -6.55 -29.72 -10.29
CA PRO A 164 -5.52 -29.99 -9.29
C PRO A 164 -4.16 -30.34 -9.90
N TYR A 165 -4.14 -31.01 -11.06
CA TYR A 165 -2.91 -31.38 -11.77
C TYR A 165 -2.10 -30.13 -12.26
N LEU A 166 -2.75 -28.98 -12.52
CA LEU A 166 -2.08 -27.72 -12.82
C LEU A 166 -1.56 -27.05 -11.55
N ALA A 167 -2.30 -27.18 -10.44
CA ALA A 167 -1.88 -26.64 -9.15
C ALA A 167 -0.55 -27.27 -8.67
N GLU A 168 -0.31 -28.56 -8.98
CA GLU A 168 0.94 -29.25 -8.66
C GLU A 168 2.13 -28.78 -9.49
N LYS A 169 1.89 -28.17 -10.65
CA LYS A 169 2.92 -27.66 -11.55
C LYS A 169 3.33 -26.22 -11.28
N ILE A 170 2.65 -25.52 -10.35
CA ILE A 170 2.99 -24.15 -10.01
C ILE A 170 4.42 -24.10 -9.48
N GLU A 171 5.23 -23.23 -10.06
CA GLU A 171 6.63 -23.02 -9.70
C GLU A 171 6.85 -21.63 -9.11
N HIS A 172 7.54 -21.55 -7.97
CA HIS A 172 8.03 -20.31 -7.39
C HIS A 172 9.37 -19.97 -8.05
N THR A 173 9.31 -19.26 -9.17
CA THR A 173 10.43 -19.08 -10.11
C THR A 173 11.54 -18.21 -9.51
N SER A 174 11.18 -17.16 -8.76
CA SER A 174 12.15 -16.29 -8.10
C SER A 174 13.06 -17.07 -7.13
N VAL A 175 12.54 -18.11 -6.47
CA VAL A 175 13.29 -18.99 -5.56
C VAL A 175 14.07 -20.06 -6.32
N SER A 176 13.46 -20.70 -7.34
CA SER A 176 14.06 -21.83 -8.03
C SER A 176 15.09 -21.43 -9.11
N LYS A 177 14.88 -20.28 -9.78
CA LYS A 177 15.70 -19.81 -10.91
C LYS A 177 16.37 -18.45 -10.66
N GLY A 178 15.97 -17.75 -9.58
CA GLY A 178 16.43 -16.40 -9.27
C GLY A 178 15.73 -15.32 -10.13
N ASP A 179 16.10 -14.06 -9.90
CA ASP A 179 15.45 -12.86 -10.47
C ASP A 179 15.56 -12.71 -12.01
N GLY A 180 16.30 -13.61 -12.67
CA GLY A 180 16.55 -13.52 -14.11
C GLY A 180 15.38 -13.91 -15.01
N ALA A 181 14.32 -14.52 -14.47
CA ALA A 181 13.17 -14.98 -15.27
C ALA A 181 12.20 -13.85 -15.64
N GLY A 182 12.24 -12.72 -14.93
CA GLY A 182 11.37 -11.57 -15.15
C GLY A 182 9.96 -11.71 -14.59
N PHE A 183 9.70 -12.74 -13.77
CA PHE A 183 8.46 -12.97 -13.03
C PHE A 183 8.75 -13.85 -11.80
N ASP A 184 7.89 -13.76 -10.78
CA ASP A 184 8.08 -14.43 -9.49
C ASP A 184 7.48 -15.83 -9.45
N ILE A 185 6.31 -16.03 -10.08
CA ILE A 185 5.56 -17.28 -10.03
C ILE A 185 5.12 -17.67 -11.45
N HIS A 186 5.40 -18.92 -11.82
CA HIS A 186 4.81 -19.56 -12.98
C HIS A 186 3.58 -20.36 -12.54
N SER A 187 2.42 -19.96 -13.01
CA SER A 187 1.13 -20.60 -12.78
C SER A 187 0.44 -20.90 -14.11
N TYR A 188 -0.82 -21.31 -14.07
CA TYR A 188 -1.62 -21.66 -15.23
C TYR A 188 -3.02 -21.07 -15.14
N ASN A 189 -3.62 -20.81 -16.28
CA ASN A 189 -5.04 -20.58 -16.38
C ASN A 189 -5.80 -21.94 -16.36
N PRO A 190 -7.11 -21.98 -16.04
CA PRO A 190 -7.88 -23.23 -16.03
C PRO A 190 -7.93 -23.96 -17.37
N ASP A 191 -7.68 -23.27 -18.48
CA ASP A 191 -7.58 -23.85 -19.84
C ASP A 191 -6.22 -24.51 -20.12
N GLY A 192 -5.26 -24.41 -19.18
CA GLY A 192 -3.92 -24.97 -19.27
C GLY A 192 -2.88 -24.04 -19.90
N SER A 193 -3.24 -22.83 -20.30
CA SER A 193 -2.27 -21.84 -20.79
C SER A 193 -1.41 -21.30 -19.64
N ASP A 194 -0.16 -20.92 -19.96
CA ASP A 194 0.78 -20.38 -18.99
C ASP A 194 0.32 -19.02 -18.42
N LYS A 195 0.60 -18.80 -17.13
CA LYS A 195 0.33 -17.57 -16.42
C LYS A 195 1.58 -17.16 -15.65
N PHE A 196 2.17 -16.03 -16.02
CA PHE A 196 3.35 -15.46 -15.37
C PHE A 196 2.93 -14.33 -14.44
N ILE A 197 3.36 -14.39 -13.19
CA ILE A 197 2.93 -13.47 -12.14
C ILE A 197 4.14 -12.77 -11.55
N GLU A 198 4.09 -11.44 -11.53
CA GLU A 198 4.97 -10.56 -10.77
C GLU A 198 4.21 -10.07 -9.55
N ALA A 199 4.68 -10.39 -8.35
CA ALA A 199 4.05 -10.02 -7.10
C ALA A 199 4.67 -8.74 -6.52
N LYS A 200 3.83 -7.79 -6.13
CA LYS A 200 4.26 -6.57 -5.42
C LYS A 200 3.49 -6.46 -4.12
N THR A 201 4.21 -6.56 -3.01
CA THR A 201 3.63 -6.65 -1.68
C THR A 201 3.80 -5.36 -0.91
N THR A 202 2.76 -4.96 -0.18
CA THR A 202 2.79 -3.84 0.75
C THR A 202 1.96 -4.17 1.99
N ARG A 203 2.36 -3.64 3.16
CA ARG A 203 1.57 -3.64 4.40
C ARG A 203 0.58 -2.49 4.45
N PHE A 204 0.74 -1.53 3.54
CA PHE A 204 -0.06 -0.32 3.48
C PHE A 204 -1.28 -0.51 2.57
N GLY A 205 -2.16 0.48 2.52
CA GLY A 205 -3.43 0.35 1.79
C GLY A 205 -3.28 0.15 0.28
N GLN A 206 -4.33 -0.31 -0.35
CA GLN A 206 -4.41 -0.72 -1.77
C GLN A 206 -4.03 0.37 -2.80
N TYR A 207 -3.94 1.64 -2.40
CA TYR A 207 -3.52 2.74 -3.26
C TYR A 207 -2.04 3.09 -3.10
N THR A 208 -1.27 2.27 -2.36
CA THR A 208 0.18 2.41 -2.27
C THR A 208 0.80 2.24 -3.65
N PRO A 209 1.63 3.18 -4.12
CA PRO A 209 2.33 3.04 -5.37
C PRO A 209 3.27 1.84 -5.34
N PHE A 210 3.27 1.05 -6.40
CA PHE A 210 4.30 0.02 -6.58
C PHE A 210 5.35 0.51 -7.58
N PHE A 211 6.56 -0.01 -7.44
CA PHE A 211 7.68 0.32 -8.30
C PHE A 211 7.90 -0.82 -9.29
N ALA A 212 7.81 -0.54 -10.59
CA ALA A 212 8.16 -1.48 -11.64
C ALA A 212 9.51 -1.08 -12.24
N THR A 213 10.42 -2.05 -12.37
CA THR A 213 11.65 -1.88 -13.14
C THR A 213 11.31 -2.03 -14.63
N ARG A 214 11.98 -1.24 -15.48
CA ARG A 214 11.97 -1.48 -16.91
C ARG A 214 12.98 -2.59 -17.19
N ASN A 215 12.50 -3.75 -17.58
CA ASN A 215 13.34 -4.79 -18.18
C ASN A 215 13.53 -4.50 -19.65
#